data_2aea57a51d89a0c3d91add1744c45839
#
_entry.id   2aea57a51d89a0c3d91add1744c45839
#
_cell.length_a   1.000
_cell.length_b   1.000
_cell.length_c   1.000
_cell.angle_alpha   90.00
_cell.angle_beta   90.00
_cell.angle_gamma   90.00
#
_symmetry.space_group_name_H-M   'P 1'
#
loop_
_entity.id
_entity.type
_entity.pdbx_description
1 polymer ?
#
loop_
_entity_poly.entity_id
_entity_poly.type
_entity_poly.pdbx_seq_one_letter_code
_entity_poly.pdbx_strand_id
1 'polypeptide(L)'
;DMVAVIDLGSLQRISSVEVSALTDLSAWIMGPQAISIFLSSDGKSYKRVSRQTYQAPTDAMGEKRSELNRLSFNKKSARYVKVLVEPFKGLPKGHSGEGEPPFLFVDEIRVD
;
A
#
# COMPACT_ATOMS: atom_id res chain seq x y z
N ASP A 1 8.79 -3.78 -5.14
CA ASP A 1 7.43 -3.21 -5.15
C ASP A 1 6.40 -4.32 -5.21
N MET A 2 5.26 -4.08 -4.62
CA MET A 2 4.13 -5.01 -4.70
C MET A 2 3.06 -4.40 -5.61
N VAL A 3 2.54 -5.20 -6.54
CA VAL A 3 1.44 -4.80 -7.41
C VAL A 3 0.32 -5.82 -7.27
N ALA A 4 -0.88 -5.35 -6.97
CA ALA A 4 -2.07 -6.19 -6.95
C ALA A 4 -3.10 -5.61 -7.92
N VAL A 5 -3.74 -6.45 -8.70
CA VAL A 5 -4.85 -6.07 -9.57
C VAL A 5 -6.09 -6.82 -9.14
N ILE A 6 -7.15 -6.07 -8.87
CA ILE A 6 -8.42 -6.61 -8.44
C ILE A 6 -9.44 -6.40 -9.55
N ASP A 7 -10.05 -7.50 -10.02
CA ASP A 7 -11.17 -7.45 -10.96
C ASP A 7 -12.46 -7.45 -10.15
N LEU A 8 -13.22 -6.37 -10.23
CA LEU A 8 -14.50 -6.23 -9.54
C LEU A 8 -15.64 -7.01 -10.22
N GLY A 9 -15.36 -7.61 -11.38
CA GLY A 9 -16.32 -8.41 -12.11
C GLY A 9 -17.24 -7.62 -13.05
N SER A 10 -17.43 -6.35 -12.77
CA SER A 10 -18.23 -5.41 -13.57
C SER A 10 -17.85 -3.99 -13.23
N LEU A 11 -18.31 -3.04 -14.04
CA LEU A 11 -18.15 -1.62 -13.73
C LEU A 11 -18.91 -1.29 -12.44
N GLN A 12 -18.21 -0.72 -11.48
CA GLN A 12 -18.76 -0.28 -10.21
C GLN A 12 -18.26 1.12 -9.89
N ARG A 13 -19.05 1.89 -9.15
CA ARG A 13 -18.64 3.22 -8.70
C ARG A 13 -17.92 3.08 -7.36
N ILE A 14 -16.68 3.52 -7.32
CA ILE A 14 -15.83 3.42 -6.13
C ILE A 14 -15.22 4.77 -5.78
N SER A 15 -14.87 4.96 -4.52
CA SER A 15 -14.31 6.22 -4.03
C SER A 15 -13.18 6.06 -3.03
N SER A 16 -12.86 4.84 -2.64
CA SER A 16 -11.73 4.59 -1.72
C SER A 16 -11.19 3.18 -1.83
N VAL A 17 -9.92 3.05 -1.46
CA VAL A 17 -9.25 1.76 -1.30
C VAL A 17 -8.53 1.78 0.03
N GLU A 18 -8.71 0.74 0.82
CA GLU A 18 -8.00 0.54 2.09
C GLU A 18 -6.97 -0.56 1.92
N VAL A 19 -5.76 -0.29 2.40
CA VAL A 19 -4.65 -1.24 2.38
C VAL A 19 -4.15 -1.43 3.79
N SER A 20 -4.29 -2.64 4.31
CA SER A 20 -3.80 -3.00 5.64
C SER A 20 -2.40 -3.59 5.51
N ALA A 21 -1.44 -3.02 6.23
CA ALA A 21 -0.05 -3.42 6.18
C ALA A 21 0.51 -3.60 7.59
N LEU A 22 1.45 -4.54 7.70
CA LEU A 22 2.11 -4.87 8.95
C LEU A 22 3.42 -4.10 9.08
N THR A 23 3.70 -3.59 10.27
CA THR A 23 5.03 -3.16 10.69
C THR A 23 5.47 -4.03 11.86
N ASP A 24 6.59 -4.71 11.69
CA ASP A 24 7.22 -5.50 12.75
C ASP A 24 8.73 -5.44 12.52
N LEU A 25 9.37 -4.46 13.15
CA LEU A 25 10.79 -4.21 12.93
C LEU A 25 11.67 -5.34 13.45
N SER A 26 11.21 -6.10 14.45
CA SER A 26 11.95 -7.28 14.92
C SER A 26 12.03 -8.37 13.86
N ALA A 27 11.06 -8.43 12.95
CA ALA A 27 11.04 -9.36 11.83
C ALA A 27 11.48 -8.70 10.51
N TRP A 28 12.05 -7.49 10.56
CA TRP A 28 12.48 -6.70 9.41
C TRP A 28 11.33 -6.33 8.47
N ILE A 29 10.13 -6.18 9.00
CA ILE A 29 8.93 -5.79 8.24
C ILE A 29 8.62 -4.32 8.50
N MET A 30 8.53 -3.53 7.43
CA MET A 30 8.11 -2.13 7.47
C MET A 30 6.85 -1.95 6.64
N GLY A 31 5.98 -1.04 7.09
CA GLY A 31 4.87 -0.57 6.29
C GLY A 31 5.35 0.15 5.02
N PRO A 32 4.43 0.54 4.15
CA PRO A 32 4.79 1.11 2.86
C PRO A 32 5.38 2.51 2.95
N GLN A 33 6.26 2.84 2.01
CA GLN A 33 6.71 4.21 1.77
C GLN A 33 5.66 5.01 1.00
N ALA A 34 5.01 4.36 0.04
CA ALA A 34 3.96 4.98 -0.77
C ALA A 34 2.97 3.94 -1.25
N ILE A 35 1.73 4.36 -1.41
CA ILE A 35 0.67 3.56 -2.03
C ILE A 35 0.05 4.40 -3.13
N SER A 36 -0.10 3.80 -4.31
CA SER A 36 -0.77 4.42 -5.46
C SER A 36 -1.93 3.55 -5.90
N ILE A 37 -3.03 4.20 -6.27
CA ILE A 37 -4.25 3.54 -6.75
C ILE A 37 -4.47 3.94 -8.20
N PHE A 38 -4.67 2.93 -9.05
CA PHE A 38 -4.97 3.11 -10.47
C PHE A 38 -6.29 2.41 -10.78
N LEU A 39 -7.08 3.02 -11.63
CA LEU A 39 -8.36 2.48 -12.06
C LEU A 39 -8.38 2.24 -13.56
N SER A 40 -9.12 1.21 -13.97
CA SER A 40 -9.32 0.88 -15.38
C SER A 40 -10.72 0.31 -15.61
N SER A 41 -11.29 0.59 -16.76
CA SER A 41 -12.54 -0.02 -17.21
C SER A 41 -12.32 -1.27 -18.04
N ASP A 42 -11.16 -1.40 -18.67
CA ASP A 42 -10.88 -2.50 -19.63
C ASP A 42 -9.73 -3.42 -19.19
N GLY A 43 -9.01 -3.08 -18.14
CA GLY A 43 -7.87 -3.84 -17.65
C GLY A 43 -6.59 -3.62 -18.44
N LYS A 44 -6.60 -2.70 -19.40
CA LYS A 44 -5.44 -2.40 -20.26
C LYS A 44 -4.91 -1.00 -20.01
N SER A 45 -5.79 0.00 -19.99
CA SER A 45 -5.42 1.38 -19.74
C SER A 45 -5.79 1.75 -18.30
N TYR A 46 -4.80 2.19 -17.53
CA TYR A 46 -4.96 2.55 -16.13
C TYR A 46 -4.68 4.03 -15.93
N LYS A 47 -5.45 4.65 -15.05
CA LYS A 47 -5.24 6.03 -14.65
C LYS A 47 -5.06 6.12 -13.14
N ARG A 48 -3.99 6.77 -12.70
CA ARG A 48 -3.77 6.97 -11.27
C ARG A 48 -4.78 7.96 -10.72
N VAL A 49 -5.47 7.58 -9.65
CA VAL A 49 -6.49 8.41 -8.99
C VAL A 49 -6.08 8.86 -7.59
N SER A 50 -5.09 8.21 -7.01
CA SER A 50 -4.60 8.58 -5.68
C SER A 50 -3.18 8.09 -5.47
N ARG A 51 -2.42 8.83 -4.68
CA ARG A 51 -1.11 8.42 -4.18
C ARG A 51 -0.90 9.03 -2.79
N GLN A 52 -0.47 8.21 -1.87
CA GLN A 52 -0.16 8.63 -0.50
C GLN A 52 1.25 8.17 -0.14
N THR A 53 2.02 9.07 0.47
CA THR A 53 3.33 8.74 1.02
C THR A 53 3.28 8.71 2.53
N TYR A 54 4.19 7.93 3.13
CA TYR A 54 4.26 7.73 4.56
C TYR A 54 5.68 7.96 5.05
N GLN A 55 5.82 8.37 6.29
CA GLN A 55 7.11 8.56 6.91
C GLN A 55 7.64 7.25 7.48
N ALA A 56 8.95 7.04 7.41
CA ALA A 56 9.59 5.91 8.04
C ALA A 56 9.43 5.98 9.57
N PRO A 57 9.31 4.83 10.26
CA PRO A 57 9.29 4.81 11.71
C PRO A 57 10.60 5.43 12.25
N THR A 58 10.47 6.26 13.28
CA THR A 58 11.63 6.83 13.97
C THR A 58 12.11 5.97 15.13
N ASP A 59 11.29 5.01 15.56
CA ASP A 59 11.59 4.06 16.62
C ASP A 59 11.99 2.72 16.00
N ALA A 60 13.29 2.44 16.02
CA ALA A 60 13.85 1.22 15.44
C ALA A 60 13.43 -0.07 16.16
N MET A 61 12.88 0.05 17.37
CA MET A 61 12.45 -1.07 18.21
C MET A 61 10.95 -1.02 18.47
N GLY A 62 10.21 -0.32 17.63
CA GLY A 62 8.77 -0.15 17.79
C GLY A 62 7.99 -1.46 17.83
N GLU A 63 6.82 -1.40 18.42
CA GLU A 63 5.95 -2.56 18.57
C GLU A 63 5.41 -3.03 17.22
N LYS A 64 5.13 -4.33 17.16
CA LYS A 64 4.40 -4.92 16.03
C LYS A 64 3.01 -4.29 15.95
N ARG A 65 2.64 -3.82 14.77
CA ARG A 65 1.33 -3.21 14.55
C ARG A 65 0.86 -3.41 13.11
N SER A 66 -0.45 -3.53 12.96
CA SER A 66 -1.11 -3.45 11.66
C SER A 66 -1.71 -2.06 11.52
N GLU A 67 -1.51 -1.45 10.36
CA GLU A 67 -2.06 -0.14 10.06
C GLU A 67 -2.96 -0.22 8.84
N LEU A 68 -4.13 0.40 8.95
CA LEU A 68 -5.08 0.51 7.86
C LEU A 68 -4.87 1.86 7.18
N ASN A 69 -4.50 1.81 5.91
CA ASN A 69 -4.23 3.01 5.12
C ASN A 69 -5.36 3.19 4.13
N ARG A 70 -6.11 4.28 4.26
CA ARG A 70 -7.24 4.57 3.39
C ARG A 70 -6.86 5.68 2.40
N LEU A 71 -7.02 5.40 1.11
CA LEU A 71 -6.86 6.36 0.05
C LEU A 71 -8.22 6.66 -0.56
N SER A 72 -8.60 7.93 -0.49
CA SER A 72 -9.90 8.39 -1.00
C SER A 72 -9.69 9.24 -2.25
N PHE A 73 -10.64 9.18 -3.15
CA PHE A 73 -10.65 9.94 -4.39
C PHE A 73 -12.09 10.25 -4.80
N ASN A 74 -12.27 11.11 -5.78
CA ASN A 74 -13.59 11.38 -6.33
C ASN A 74 -14.19 10.10 -6.91
N LYS A 75 -15.47 9.87 -6.63
CA LYS A 75 -16.18 8.67 -7.08
C LYS A 75 -16.04 8.48 -8.60
N LYS A 76 -15.60 7.30 -9.00
CA LYS A 76 -15.35 6.95 -10.40
C LYS A 76 -15.83 5.54 -10.69
N SER A 77 -16.25 5.31 -11.94
CA SER A 77 -16.59 3.95 -12.40
C SER A 77 -15.33 3.22 -12.83
N ALA A 78 -15.17 2.00 -12.35
CA ALA A 78 -14.05 1.14 -12.72
C ALA A 78 -14.45 -0.33 -12.58
N ARG A 79 -13.79 -1.17 -13.34
CA ARG A 79 -13.87 -2.62 -13.16
C ARG A 79 -12.62 -3.19 -12.53
N TYR A 80 -11.45 -2.60 -12.86
CA TYR A 80 -10.16 -3.06 -12.36
C TYR A 80 -9.53 -2.01 -11.48
N VAL A 81 -9.00 -2.45 -10.35
CA VAL A 81 -8.28 -1.62 -9.40
C VAL A 81 -6.86 -2.16 -9.28
N LYS A 82 -5.88 -1.33 -9.60
CA LYS A 82 -4.47 -1.69 -9.42
C LYS A 82 -3.92 -0.93 -8.23
N VAL A 83 -3.33 -1.66 -7.30
CA VAL A 83 -2.71 -1.12 -6.09
C VAL A 83 -1.20 -1.34 -6.21
N LEU A 84 -0.45 -0.26 -6.22
CA LEU A 84 1.01 -0.30 -6.19
C LEU A 84 1.47 0.10 -4.80
N VAL A 85 2.18 -0.80 -4.13
CA VAL A 85 2.74 -0.54 -2.81
C VAL A 85 4.26 -0.52 -2.92
N GLU A 86 4.85 0.63 -2.61
CA GLU A 86 6.29 0.83 -2.69
C GLU A 86 6.89 0.70 -1.28
N PRO A 87 7.89 -0.18 -1.09
CA PRO A 87 8.54 -0.33 0.21
C PRO A 87 9.56 0.80 0.44
N PHE A 88 9.94 1.00 1.70
CA PHE A 88 11.11 1.81 2.00
C PHE A 88 12.37 1.12 1.48
N LYS A 89 13.39 1.92 1.17
CA LYS A 89 14.65 1.41 0.61
C LYS A 89 15.50 0.71 1.65
N GLY A 90 15.38 1.10 2.93
CA GLY A 90 16.18 0.54 4.00
C GLY A 90 15.50 0.63 5.35
N LEU A 91 15.89 -0.26 6.25
CA LEU A 91 15.46 -0.26 7.64
C LEU A 91 15.95 1.01 8.35
N PRO A 92 15.23 1.47 9.40
CA PRO A 92 15.52 2.77 10.01
C PRO A 92 16.84 2.80 10.75
N LYS A 93 17.35 4.01 10.95
CA LYS A 93 18.57 4.27 11.73
C LYS A 93 18.44 3.71 13.14
N GLY A 94 19.48 3.05 13.61
CA GLY A 94 19.49 2.38 14.93
C GLY A 94 18.98 0.96 14.93
N HIS A 95 18.39 0.49 13.82
CA HIS A 95 18.01 -0.90 13.67
C HIS A 95 19.22 -1.78 13.38
N SER A 96 19.22 -3.03 13.84
CA SER A 96 20.33 -3.97 13.58
C SER A 96 20.57 -4.22 12.10
N GLY A 97 19.52 -4.10 11.28
CA GLY A 97 19.58 -4.19 9.81
C GLY A 97 19.55 -2.85 9.11
N GLU A 98 19.96 -1.78 9.77
CA GLU A 98 19.92 -0.41 9.22
C GLU A 98 20.45 -0.37 7.78
N GLY A 99 19.66 0.23 6.89
CA GLY A 99 19.99 0.36 5.47
C GLY A 99 19.69 -0.86 4.61
N GLU A 100 19.45 -2.03 5.21
CA GLU A 100 19.04 -3.21 4.46
C GLU A 100 17.59 -3.12 4.04
N PRO A 101 17.22 -3.69 2.88
CA PRO A 101 15.83 -3.65 2.40
C PRO A 101 14.89 -4.36 3.39
N PRO A 102 13.79 -3.71 3.81
CA PRO A 102 12.81 -4.37 4.64
C PRO A 102 11.92 -5.29 3.83
N PHE A 103 11.24 -6.21 4.52
CA PHE A 103 10.17 -6.99 3.94
C PHE A 103 8.87 -6.17 3.98
N LEU A 104 8.05 -6.32 2.95
CA LEU A 104 6.74 -5.69 2.88
C LEU A 104 5.65 -6.76 3.05
N PHE A 105 4.74 -6.53 3.97
CA PHE A 105 3.64 -7.45 4.23
C PHE A 105 2.31 -6.71 4.20
N VAL A 106 1.49 -7.02 3.20
CA VAL A 106 0.14 -6.49 3.05
C VAL A 106 -0.83 -7.65 3.28
N ASP A 107 -1.70 -7.52 4.26
CA ASP A 107 -2.60 -8.60 4.67
C ASP A 107 -4.02 -8.44 4.14
N GLU A 108 -4.46 -7.23 3.76
CA GLU A 108 -5.79 -7.01 3.26
C GLU A 108 -5.86 -5.78 2.36
N ILE A 109 -6.65 -5.88 1.29
CA ILE A 109 -7.01 -4.76 0.43
C ILE A 109 -8.53 -4.75 0.32
N ARG A 110 -9.14 -3.60 0.59
CA ARG A 110 -10.59 -3.43 0.52
C ARG A 110 -10.94 -2.26 -0.40
N VAL A 111 -11.89 -2.48 -1.28
CA VAL A 111 -12.36 -1.48 -2.26
C VAL A 111 -13.79 -1.08 -1.93
N ASP A 112 -14.04 0.22 -1.82
CA ASP A 112 -15.38 0.76 -1.54
C ASP A 112 -15.83 1.79 -2.57
#